data_7cc8a7bb3a10e62005b4035c3da1b014
#
_entry.id   7cc8a7bb3a10e62005b4035c3da1b014
#
_cell.length_a   1.000
_cell.length_b   1.000
_cell.length_c   1.000
_cell.angle_alpha   90.00
_cell.angle_beta   90.00
_cell.angle_gamma   90.00
#
_symmetry.space_group_name_H-M   'P 1'
#
loop_
_entity.id
_entity.type
_entity.pdbx_description
1 polymer ?
#
loop_
_entity_poly.entity_id
_entity_poly.type
_entity_poly.pdbx_seq_one_letter_code
_entity_poly.pdbx_strand_id
1 'polypeptide(L)'
;MEQWLEDFKQTIDAAVPRLREISESESEVPRAEDHWSSKQIIGHLIDSATNNHARFVLGQLKDDLVFAGYDQNGWVSTNHYQQAPWTQLVDLWSAYNLHLHHVMAHASKEKMTTPCTLHTLQEIAFNSVPQSEAVTLEYLMKDYVDHLKHHLNQIFPDDKQ
;
A
#
# COMPACT_ATOMS: atom_id res chain seq x y z
N MET A 1 3.82 -18.83 9.27
CA MET A 1 3.62 -17.47 8.68
C MET A 1 2.66 -16.73 9.61
N GLU A 2 2.86 -15.45 9.85
CA GLU A 2 1.94 -14.66 10.67
C GLU A 2 0.60 -14.51 9.95
N GLN A 3 -0.51 -14.56 10.69
CA GLN A 3 -1.86 -14.57 10.08
C GLN A 3 -2.14 -13.32 9.22
N TRP A 4 -1.63 -12.15 9.60
CA TRP A 4 -1.81 -10.91 8.83
C TRP A 4 -1.06 -10.92 7.48
N LEU A 5 0.09 -11.63 7.39
CA LEU A 5 0.81 -11.83 6.12
C LEU A 5 0.04 -12.75 5.19
N GLU A 6 -0.54 -13.81 5.72
CA GLU A 6 -1.41 -14.70 4.95
C GLU A 6 -2.65 -13.95 4.44
N ASP A 7 -3.27 -13.15 5.29
CA ASP A 7 -4.41 -12.30 4.94
C ASP A 7 -4.03 -11.24 3.87
N PHE A 8 -2.84 -10.65 3.94
CA PHE A 8 -2.33 -9.75 2.89
C PHE A 8 -2.20 -10.47 1.54
N LYS A 9 -1.60 -11.66 1.53
CA LYS A 9 -1.50 -12.47 0.31
C LYS A 9 -2.86 -12.83 -0.26
N GLN A 10 -3.79 -13.28 0.57
CA GLN A 10 -5.16 -13.61 0.16
C GLN A 10 -5.89 -12.38 -0.40
N THR A 11 -5.67 -11.20 0.17
CA THR A 11 -6.21 -9.93 -0.35
C THR A 11 -5.74 -9.66 -1.78
N ILE A 12 -4.44 -9.84 -2.07
CA ILE A 12 -3.90 -9.67 -3.43
C ILE A 12 -4.51 -10.72 -4.37
N ASP A 13 -4.48 -11.99 -3.98
CA ASP A 13 -4.96 -13.11 -4.79
C ASP A 13 -6.46 -12.99 -5.13
N ALA A 14 -7.26 -12.47 -4.20
CA ALA A 14 -8.69 -12.23 -4.41
C ALA A 14 -8.97 -10.98 -5.27
N ALA A 15 -8.16 -9.93 -5.14
CA ALA A 15 -8.37 -8.68 -5.88
C ALA A 15 -8.02 -8.80 -7.37
N VAL A 16 -6.95 -9.53 -7.71
CA VAL A 16 -6.45 -9.61 -9.10
C VAL A 16 -7.50 -10.08 -10.11
N PRO A 17 -8.21 -11.20 -9.93
CA PRO A 17 -9.22 -11.62 -10.89
C PRO A 17 -10.35 -10.60 -11.03
N ARG A 18 -10.77 -9.98 -9.95
CA ARG A 18 -11.82 -8.95 -9.95
C ARG A 18 -11.39 -7.66 -10.67
N LEU A 19 -10.15 -7.23 -10.46
CA LEU A 19 -9.58 -6.08 -11.17
C LEU A 19 -9.49 -6.34 -12.68
N ARG A 20 -9.17 -7.58 -13.07
CA ARG A 20 -9.10 -7.99 -14.49
C ARG A 20 -10.48 -8.05 -15.17
N GLU A 21 -11.57 -8.18 -14.43
CA GLU A 21 -12.95 -8.10 -14.96
C GLU A 21 -13.35 -6.67 -15.31
N ILE A 22 -12.70 -5.64 -14.74
CA ILE A 22 -12.96 -4.24 -15.09
C ILE A 22 -12.36 -3.97 -16.48
N SER A 23 -13.17 -3.46 -17.39
CA SER A 23 -12.71 -3.07 -18.73
C SER A 23 -11.85 -1.80 -18.70
N GLU A 24 -11.08 -1.57 -19.76
CA GLU A 24 -10.27 -0.35 -19.93
C GLU A 24 -11.15 0.91 -19.73
N SER A 25 -12.30 0.98 -20.39
CA SER A 25 -13.20 2.11 -20.31
C SER A 25 -13.82 2.31 -18.91
N GLU A 26 -14.19 1.24 -18.22
CA GLU A 26 -14.70 1.32 -16.84
C GLU A 26 -13.63 1.79 -15.86
N SER A 27 -12.39 1.37 -16.06
CA SER A 27 -11.26 1.75 -15.19
C SER A 27 -10.92 3.25 -15.21
N GLU A 28 -11.34 3.95 -16.26
CA GLU A 28 -11.11 5.40 -16.47
C GLU A 28 -12.15 6.29 -15.80
N VAL A 29 -13.30 5.73 -15.43
CA VAL A 29 -14.44 6.52 -14.92
C VAL A 29 -14.38 6.65 -13.41
N PRO A 30 -14.28 7.89 -12.86
CA PRO A 30 -14.43 8.12 -11.43
C PRO A 30 -15.84 7.74 -10.95
N ARG A 31 -15.96 7.22 -9.73
CA ARG A 31 -17.28 6.88 -9.15
C ARG A 31 -18.14 8.09 -8.81
N ALA A 32 -17.51 9.23 -8.55
CA ALA A 32 -18.15 10.50 -8.27
C ALA A 32 -17.23 11.64 -8.71
N GLU A 33 -17.79 12.84 -8.81
CA GLU A 33 -17.04 14.06 -9.06
C GLU A 33 -15.95 14.23 -7.97
N ASP A 34 -14.78 14.68 -8.39
CA ASP A 34 -13.60 14.87 -7.52
C ASP A 34 -13.03 13.59 -6.85
N HIS A 35 -13.43 12.41 -7.31
CA HIS A 35 -12.87 11.14 -6.88
C HIS A 35 -11.93 10.55 -7.94
N TRP A 36 -10.98 9.74 -7.49
CA TRP A 36 -10.10 8.99 -8.39
C TRP A 36 -10.87 7.88 -9.13
N SER A 37 -10.48 7.67 -10.38
CA SER A 37 -10.85 6.47 -11.14
C SER A 37 -10.13 5.23 -10.61
N SER A 38 -10.57 4.03 -11.01
CA SER A 38 -9.86 2.79 -10.65
C SER A 38 -8.40 2.80 -11.10
N LYS A 39 -8.08 3.36 -12.28
CA LYS A 39 -6.70 3.56 -12.74
C LYS A 39 -5.88 4.41 -11.78
N GLN A 40 -6.42 5.52 -11.33
CA GLN A 40 -5.74 6.42 -10.40
C GLN A 40 -5.58 5.79 -9.01
N ILE A 41 -6.58 5.04 -8.54
CA ILE A 41 -6.50 4.31 -7.26
C ILE A 41 -5.41 3.23 -7.31
N ILE A 42 -5.39 2.38 -8.33
CA ILE A 42 -4.34 1.36 -8.47
C ILE A 42 -2.97 2.03 -8.69
N GLY A 43 -2.91 3.11 -9.43
CA GLY A 43 -1.69 3.92 -9.59
C GLY A 43 -1.19 4.46 -8.23
N HIS A 44 -2.08 5.03 -7.43
CA HIS A 44 -1.75 5.46 -6.06
C HIS A 44 -1.25 4.30 -5.19
N LEU A 45 -1.83 3.12 -5.31
CA LEU A 45 -1.36 1.92 -4.60
C LEU A 45 0.02 1.44 -5.09
N ILE A 46 0.35 1.64 -6.37
CA ILE A 46 1.71 1.40 -6.90
C ILE A 46 2.70 2.40 -6.30
N ASP A 47 2.33 3.68 -6.22
CA ASP A 47 3.15 4.72 -5.58
C ASP A 47 3.38 4.42 -4.11
N SER A 48 2.33 3.99 -3.40
CA SER A 48 2.40 3.55 -2.01
C SER A 48 3.34 2.34 -1.84
N ALA A 49 3.25 1.35 -2.71
CA ALA A 49 4.15 0.20 -2.71
C ALA A 49 5.60 0.62 -2.90
N THR A 50 5.88 1.53 -3.84
CA THR A 50 7.22 2.04 -4.12
C THR A 50 7.84 2.73 -2.90
N ASN A 51 7.09 3.63 -2.26
CA ASN A 51 7.57 4.37 -1.09
C ASN A 51 7.73 3.45 0.13
N ASN A 52 6.78 2.55 0.36
CA ASN A 52 6.83 1.64 1.50
C ASN A 52 7.85 0.51 1.32
N HIS A 53 8.14 0.07 0.10
CA HIS A 53 9.25 -0.86 -0.15
C HIS A 53 10.57 -0.30 0.39
N ALA A 54 10.90 0.95 0.05
CA ALA A 54 12.09 1.59 0.57
C ALA A 54 12.08 1.68 2.11
N ARG A 55 10.93 2.05 2.70
CA ARG A 55 10.75 2.13 4.17
C ARG A 55 10.95 0.77 4.86
N PHE A 56 10.40 -0.31 4.30
CA PHE A 56 10.52 -1.66 4.86
C PHE A 56 11.93 -2.20 4.78
N VAL A 57 12.66 -1.93 3.71
CA VAL A 57 14.06 -2.31 3.58
C VAL A 57 14.94 -1.48 4.53
N LEU A 58 14.80 -0.16 4.51
CA LEU A 58 15.58 0.74 5.36
C LEU A 58 15.30 0.54 6.85
N GLY A 59 14.05 0.27 7.25
CA GLY A 59 13.69 -0.02 8.63
C GLY A 59 14.33 -1.29 9.19
N GLN A 60 14.76 -2.22 8.32
CA GLN A 60 15.55 -3.39 8.73
C GLN A 60 17.05 -3.09 8.84
N LEU A 61 17.53 -2.03 8.17
CA LEU A 61 18.96 -1.68 8.11
C LEU A 61 19.38 -0.62 9.13
N LYS A 62 18.42 0.11 9.72
CA LYS A 62 18.66 1.17 10.70
C LYS A 62 17.83 0.97 11.97
N ASP A 63 18.04 1.78 13.00
CA ASP A 63 17.38 1.64 14.31
C ASP A 63 16.28 2.67 14.54
N ASP A 64 16.01 3.55 13.56
CA ASP A 64 14.90 4.49 13.56
C ASP A 64 13.88 4.18 12.45
N LEU A 65 12.67 4.75 12.57
CA LEU A 65 11.61 4.69 11.55
C LEU A 65 11.27 6.11 11.06
N VAL A 66 12.31 6.89 10.77
CA VAL A 66 12.20 8.26 10.25
C VAL A 66 12.25 8.22 8.73
N PHE A 67 11.14 8.60 8.10
CA PHE A 67 10.98 8.61 6.65
C PHE A 67 10.25 9.88 6.20
N ALA A 68 10.55 10.35 5.00
CA ALA A 68 9.81 11.44 4.38
C ALA A 68 8.44 10.96 3.89
N GLY A 69 7.46 11.86 3.96
CA GLY A 69 6.20 11.73 3.23
C GLY A 69 6.38 12.03 1.74
N TYR A 70 5.31 11.91 0.97
CA TYR A 70 5.28 12.29 -0.44
C TYR A 70 3.91 12.89 -0.82
N ASP A 71 3.89 13.73 -1.83
CA ASP A 71 2.68 14.33 -2.39
C ASP A 71 1.91 13.29 -3.22
N GLN A 72 0.91 12.65 -2.62
CA GLN A 72 0.13 11.58 -3.24
C GLN A 72 -0.58 12.04 -4.53
N ASN A 73 -1.20 13.22 -4.51
CA ASN A 73 -1.91 13.76 -5.68
C ASN A 73 -0.92 14.15 -6.79
N GLY A 74 0.20 14.76 -6.43
CA GLY A 74 1.27 15.09 -7.35
C GLY A 74 1.86 13.84 -8.02
N TRP A 75 2.06 12.75 -7.29
CA TRP A 75 2.54 11.48 -7.84
C TRP A 75 1.55 10.88 -8.82
N VAL A 76 0.27 10.78 -8.47
CA VAL A 76 -0.78 10.24 -9.37
C VAL A 76 -0.86 11.07 -10.65
N SER A 77 -0.81 12.40 -10.55
CA SER A 77 -0.85 13.31 -11.69
C SER A 77 0.39 13.18 -12.58
N THR A 78 1.59 13.17 -11.97
CA THR A 78 2.87 13.13 -12.70
C THR A 78 3.12 11.78 -13.37
N ASN A 79 2.63 10.69 -12.79
CA ASN A 79 2.73 9.35 -13.37
C ASN A 79 1.73 9.11 -14.51
N HIS A 80 0.79 10.02 -14.74
CA HIS A 80 -0.19 9.92 -15.83
C HIS A 80 -0.95 8.58 -15.86
N TYR A 81 -1.35 8.06 -14.70
CA TYR A 81 -2.00 6.76 -14.60
C TYR A 81 -3.28 6.64 -15.42
N GLN A 82 -3.98 7.76 -15.64
CA GLN A 82 -5.20 7.79 -16.45
C GLN A 82 -4.93 7.39 -17.93
N GLN A 83 -3.71 7.58 -18.44
CA GLN A 83 -3.28 7.21 -19.79
C GLN A 83 -2.58 5.84 -19.85
N ALA A 84 -2.30 5.22 -18.72
CA ALA A 84 -1.65 3.91 -18.70
C ALA A 84 -2.65 2.77 -19.01
N PRO A 85 -2.23 1.70 -19.71
CA PRO A 85 -3.09 0.53 -19.93
C PRO A 85 -3.50 -0.13 -18.61
N TRP A 86 -4.80 -0.39 -18.45
CA TRP A 86 -5.34 -0.98 -17.22
C TRP A 86 -4.70 -2.31 -16.84
N THR A 87 -4.55 -3.21 -17.81
CA THR A 87 -3.94 -4.52 -17.58
C THR A 87 -2.51 -4.40 -17.08
N GLN A 88 -1.72 -3.45 -17.61
CA GLN A 88 -0.35 -3.20 -17.16
C GLN A 88 -0.31 -2.69 -15.72
N LEU A 89 -1.24 -1.82 -15.33
CA LEU A 89 -1.32 -1.32 -13.95
C LEU A 89 -1.66 -2.44 -12.97
N VAL A 90 -2.62 -3.29 -13.31
CA VAL A 90 -3.01 -4.45 -12.49
C VAL A 90 -1.85 -5.43 -12.32
N ASP A 91 -1.16 -5.74 -13.40
CA ASP A 91 -0.01 -6.66 -13.40
C ASP A 91 1.15 -6.10 -12.55
N LEU A 92 1.48 -4.83 -12.71
CA LEU A 92 2.52 -4.16 -11.91
C LEU A 92 2.14 -4.11 -10.42
N TRP A 93 0.91 -3.70 -10.10
CA TRP A 93 0.40 -3.66 -8.74
C TRP A 93 0.48 -5.04 -8.07
N SER A 94 0.02 -6.08 -8.76
CA SER A 94 0.04 -7.45 -8.26
C SER A 94 1.46 -7.95 -8.00
N ALA A 95 2.34 -7.85 -9.00
CA ALA A 95 3.72 -8.31 -8.90
C ALA A 95 4.48 -7.58 -7.79
N TYR A 96 4.27 -6.25 -7.67
CA TYR A 96 4.95 -5.46 -6.66
C TYR A 96 4.48 -5.82 -5.24
N ASN A 97 3.17 -5.98 -5.03
CA ASN A 97 2.64 -6.37 -3.72
C ASN A 97 3.03 -7.80 -3.31
N LEU A 98 3.12 -8.74 -4.25
CA LEU A 98 3.69 -10.06 -3.98
C LEU A 98 5.17 -9.98 -3.59
N HIS A 99 5.94 -9.05 -4.21
CA HIS A 99 7.31 -8.80 -3.79
C HIS A 99 7.38 -8.18 -2.38
N LEU A 100 6.52 -7.21 -2.05
CA LEU A 100 6.43 -6.66 -0.69
C LEU A 100 6.07 -7.73 0.34
N HIS A 101 5.11 -8.60 0.03
CA HIS A 101 4.79 -9.75 0.87
C HIS A 101 6.04 -10.62 1.13
N HIS A 102 6.83 -10.89 0.08
CA HIS A 102 8.10 -11.63 0.22
C HIS A 102 9.08 -10.90 1.16
N VAL A 103 9.27 -9.60 0.99
CA VAL A 103 10.16 -8.77 1.85
C VAL A 103 9.70 -8.83 3.30
N MET A 104 8.41 -8.65 3.57
CA MET A 104 7.83 -8.71 4.91
C MET A 104 8.00 -10.09 5.55
N ALA A 105 7.73 -11.16 4.79
CA ALA A 105 7.81 -12.53 5.28
C ALA A 105 9.24 -12.97 5.66
N HIS A 106 10.26 -12.31 5.11
CA HIS A 106 11.67 -12.60 5.38
C HIS A 106 12.34 -11.57 6.31
N ALA A 107 11.59 -10.57 6.78
CA ALA A 107 12.09 -9.62 7.77
C ALA A 107 12.41 -10.33 9.09
N SER A 108 13.52 -9.94 9.74
CA SER A 108 13.88 -10.57 11.01
C SER A 108 12.84 -10.22 12.09
N LYS A 109 12.45 -11.21 12.88
CA LYS A 109 11.48 -11.01 13.96
C LYS A 109 11.94 -9.94 14.95
N GLU A 110 13.22 -9.92 15.26
CA GLU A 110 13.81 -8.90 16.13
C GLU A 110 13.58 -7.48 15.58
N LYS A 111 13.93 -7.22 14.31
CA LYS A 111 13.72 -5.91 13.68
C LYS A 111 12.24 -5.53 13.58
N MET A 112 11.37 -6.50 13.32
CA MET A 112 9.93 -6.25 13.23
C MET A 112 9.31 -5.84 14.56
N THR A 113 9.75 -6.45 15.68
CA THR A 113 9.08 -6.30 16.97
C THR A 113 9.79 -5.38 17.95
N THR A 114 11.01 -4.92 17.65
CA THR A 114 11.73 -3.98 18.51
C THR A 114 11.03 -2.60 18.50
N PRO A 115 10.60 -2.11 19.67
CA PRO A 115 9.98 -0.79 19.77
C PRO A 115 10.97 0.32 19.42
N CYS A 116 10.50 1.26 18.60
CA CYS A 116 11.27 2.43 18.17
C CYS A 116 10.54 3.71 18.62
N THR A 117 11.26 4.59 19.33
CA THR A 117 10.76 5.88 19.80
C THR A 117 11.08 7.04 18.84
N LEU A 118 12.02 6.84 17.92
CA LEU A 118 12.39 7.83 16.91
C LEU A 118 11.75 7.47 15.58
N HIS A 119 10.61 8.09 15.26
CA HIS A 119 9.83 7.80 14.06
C HIS A 119 9.09 9.03 13.54
N THR A 120 8.56 8.93 12.32
CA THR A 120 7.70 9.94 11.67
C THR A 120 6.31 9.39 11.31
N LEU A 121 5.83 8.36 12.01
CA LEU A 121 4.54 7.72 11.71
C LEU A 121 3.32 8.64 11.94
N GLN A 122 3.47 9.70 12.74
CA GLN A 122 2.45 10.75 12.85
C GLN A 122 2.18 11.48 11.52
N GLU A 123 3.16 11.47 10.60
CA GLU A 123 3.07 12.16 9.30
C GLU A 123 2.80 11.20 8.13
N ILE A 124 3.37 9.98 8.19
CA ILE A 124 3.44 9.09 7.04
C ILE A 124 2.53 7.87 7.12
N ALA A 125 2.05 7.49 8.33
CA ALA A 125 1.18 6.34 8.50
C ALA A 125 -0.28 6.66 8.14
N PHE A 126 -0.98 5.69 7.59
CA PHE A 126 -2.42 5.75 7.33
C PHE A 126 -3.19 5.85 8.65
N ASN A 127 -2.86 4.98 9.62
CA ASN A 127 -3.31 5.08 10.99
C ASN A 127 -2.21 5.79 11.79
N SER A 128 -2.33 7.11 11.93
CA SER A 128 -1.33 7.97 12.56
C SER A 128 -1.06 7.56 14.01
N VAL A 129 0.22 7.59 14.41
CA VAL A 129 0.65 7.34 15.79
C VAL A 129 1.36 8.57 16.32
N PRO A 130 0.99 9.08 17.52
CA PRO A 130 1.68 10.21 18.13
C PRO A 130 3.18 9.96 18.30
N GLN A 131 4.00 10.98 18.05
CA GLN A 131 5.46 10.89 18.15
C GLN A 131 5.96 10.49 19.57
N SER A 132 5.11 10.68 20.58
CA SER A 132 5.40 10.29 21.98
C SER A 132 5.23 8.80 22.25
N GLU A 133 4.63 8.04 21.34
CA GLU A 133 4.40 6.61 21.48
C GLU A 133 5.45 5.82 20.70
N ALA A 134 5.91 4.71 21.26
CA ALA A 134 6.82 3.82 20.54
C ALA A 134 6.06 3.00 19.50
N VAL A 135 6.68 2.78 18.35
CA VAL A 135 6.15 1.99 17.23
C VAL A 135 7.10 0.88 16.84
N THR A 136 6.64 -0.06 16.03
CA THR A 136 7.47 -1.13 15.48
C THR A 136 7.44 -1.12 13.95
N LEU A 137 8.42 -1.75 13.33
CA LEU A 137 8.40 -1.95 11.86
C LEU A 137 7.20 -2.80 11.44
N GLU A 138 6.80 -3.79 12.26
CA GLU A 138 5.60 -4.59 12.04
C GLU A 138 4.33 -3.73 11.99
N TYR A 139 4.22 -2.75 12.89
CA TYR A 139 3.09 -1.80 12.84
C TYR A 139 3.03 -1.07 11.50
N LEU A 140 4.16 -0.52 11.02
CA LEU A 140 4.21 0.18 9.73
C LEU A 140 3.85 -0.75 8.55
N MET A 141 4.27 -2.02 8.59
CA MET A 141 3.90 -3.02 7.57
C MET A 141 2.41 -3.33 7.59
N LYS A 142 1.81 -3.50 8.76
CA LYS A 142 0.35 -3.73 8.92
C LYS A 142 -0.47 -2.50 8.48
N ASP A 143 -0.03 -1.31 8.84
CA ASP A 143 -0.63 -0.04 8.42
C ASP A 143 -0.66 0.12 6.89
N TYR A 144 0.40 -0.31 6.20
CA TYR A 144 0.42 -0.39 4.74
C TYR A 144 -0.67 -1.32 4.18
N VAL A 145 -0.86 -2.50 4.80
CA VAL A 145 -1.90 -3.45 4.37
C VAL A 145 -3.31 -2.88 4.61
N ASP A 146 -3.53 -2.19 5.73
CA ASP A 146 -4.79 -1.52 6.03
C ASP A 146 -5.10 -0.42 5.00
N HIS A 147 -4.11 0.38 4.65
CA HIS A 147 -4.20 1.40 3.61
C HIS A 147 -4.56 0.80 2.23
N LEU A 148 -3.89 -0.29 1.85
CA LEU A 148 -4.18 -0.99 0.60
C LEU A 148 -5.63 -1.50 0.57
N LYS A 149 -6.10 -2.14 1.64
CA LYS A 149 -7.49 -2.61 1.76
C LYS A 149 -8.50 -1.46 1.71
N HIS A 150 -8.21 -0.35 2.37
CA HIS A 150 -9.04 0.86 2.32
C HIS A 150 -9.28 1.30 0.87
N HIS A 151 -8.22 1.39 0.06
CA HIS A 151 -8.34 1.81 -1.33
C HIS A 151 -8.97 0.75 -2.24
N LEU A 152 -8.72 -0.54 -2.02
CA LEU A 152 -9.45 -1.61 -2.74
C LEU A 152 -10.95 -1.55 -2.48
N ASN A 153 -11.38 -1.21 -1.25
CA ASN A 153 -12.79 -1.02 -0.93
C ASN A 153 -13.43 0.19 -1.65
N GLN A 154 -12.64 1.16 -2.10
CA GLN A 154 -13.14 2.24 -2.96
C GLN A 154 -13.45 1.74 -4.38
N ILE A 155 -12.71 0.74 -4.87
CA ILE A 155 -12.98 0.09 -6.16
C ILE A 155 -14.15 -0.91 -6.02
N PHE A 156 -14.21 -1.63 -4.90
CA PHE A 156 -15.18 -2.70 -4.61
C PHE A 156 -15.98 -2.42 -3.32
N PRO A 157 -16.90 -1.43 -3.31
CA PRO A 157 -17.57 -0.98 -2.08
C PRO A 157 -18.54 -1.99 -1.46
N ASP A 158 -18.93 -3.04 -2.19
CA ASP A 158 -19.91 -4.03 -1.73
C ASP A 158 -19.28 -5.12 -0.84
N ASP A 159 -17.98 -5.10 -0.64
CA ASP A 159 -17.25 -6.04 0.20
C ASP A 159 -17.24 -5.66 1.71
N LYS A 160 -18.32 -5.03 2.18
CA LYS A 160 -18.48 -4.83 3.63
C LYS A 160 -18.68 -6.19 4.29
N GLN A 161 -17.57 -6.75 4.77
CA GLN A 161 -17.59 -7.78 5.81
C GLN A 161 -17.74 -7.14 7.17
#